data_739e28e980f254ec69d613df93f283bc
#
_entry.id   739e28e980f254ec69d613df93f283bc
#
_cell.length_a   1.000
_cell.length_b   1.000
_cell.length_c   1.000
_cell.angle_alpha   90.00
_cell.angle_beta   90.00
_cell.angle_gamma   90.00
#
_symmetry.space_group_name_H-M   'P 1'
#
loop_
_entity.id
_entity.type
_entity.pdbx_description
1 polymer ?
#
loop_
_entity_poly.entity_id
_entity_poly.type
_entity_poly.pdbx_seq_one_letter_code
_entity_poly.pdbx_strand_id
1 'polypeptide(L)'
;VKQQCSLFARASGDRASRSRGVAFATLPFAIIMSGCTSVPLKEGGTLTSYAQLSPVKGKFTKSRTFVDANGLAGVKTVAIVPTTFSFAASSRVTSEKDRVLVSNALDRAICVALSDKYRIAALGQPADMTVRTVITDLVPTDKTMAGVSTAVTLGSGFVLPVSVPRLPFGLGGLAVEAEAVDSTGVQRAAAVWSKGANSITGKARVSEIGDAYELAADFSNYFSRILVTGKVSDGLNLSIPSGHRIRSALGGKPKYVECDAYGRSRGLQGMVADKLGAPPEWTDRHAKAASR
;
A
#
# COMPACT_ATOMS: atom_id res chain seq x y z
N VAL A 1 -14.29 -20.27 8.05
CA VAL A 1 -13.42 -21.44 7.85
C VAL A 1 -12.07 -21.09 8.45
N LYS A 2 -11.81 -21.63 9.65
CA LYS A 2 -10.53 -21.52 10.35
C LYS A 2 -9.52 -22.38 9.61
N GLN A 3 -8.47 -21.80 9.06
CA GLN A 3 -7.30 -22.54 8.62
C GLN A 3 -6.16 -22.27 9.59
N GLN A 4 -5.86 -23.30 10.36
CA GLN A 4 -4.76 -23.40 11.30
C GLN A 4 -3.42 -23.35 10.55
N CYS A 5 -2.51 -22.48 10.98
CA CYS A 5 -1.09 -22.66 10.75
C CYS A 5 -0.56 -23.66 11.78
N SER A 6 -0.55 -24.96 11.42
CA SER A 6 0.16 -25.98 12.16
C SER A 6 1.49 -26.26 11.50
N LEU A 7 2.61 -25.99 12.17
CA LEU A 7 3.91 -26.53 11.80
C LEU A 7 4.68 -26.93 13.06
N PHE A 8 4.66 -28.24 13.27
CA PHE A 8 5.69 -29.12 13.81
C PHE A 8 6.59 -28.61 14.93
N ALA A 9 6.24 -29.00 16.15
CA ALA A 9 7.23 -29.27 17.19
C ALA A 9 7.33 -30.79 17.36
N ARG A 10 8.39 -31.42 16.86
CA ARG A 10 8.76 -32.78 17.21
C ARG A 10 9.76 -32.70 18.37
N ALA A 11 9.30 -33.04 19.56
CA ALA A 11 10.15 -33.28 20.71
C ALA A 11 10.78 -34.66 20.53
N SER A 12 12.11 -34.72 20.64
CA SER A 12 12.84 -35.97 20.81
C SER A 12 13.47 -35.92 22.21
N GLY A 13 13.11 -36.89 23.02
CA GLY A 13 13.53 -36.98 24.40
C GLY A 13 14.89 -37.68 24.58
N ASP A 14 15.34 -37.59 25.83
CA ASP A 14 16.28 -38.41 26.57
C ASP A 14 17.78 -38.29 26.37
N ARG A 15 18.46 -37.76 27.39
CA ARG A 15 19.27 -38.60 28.34
C ARG A 15 19.86 -37.75 29.47
N ALA A 16 19.56 -38.18 30.65
CA ALA A 16 20.17 -37.67 31.90
C ALA A 16 21.68 -37.93 31.92
N SER A 17 22.46 -36.86 32.20
CA SER A 17 23.80 -37.00 32.74
C SER A 17 23.99 -35.92 33.82
N ARG A 18 24.20 -36.39 35.08
CA ARG A 18 24.58 -35.55 36.21
C ARG A 18 25.99 -35.04 36.06
N SER A 19 26.16 -33.74 36.01
CA SER A 19 27.42 -33.11 36.45
C SER A 19 27.11 -31.76 37.12
N ARG A 20 27.69 -31.52 38.26
CA ARG A 20 27.66 -30.30 39.08
C ARG A 20 28.31 -29.15 38.32
N GLY A 21 27.70 -27.99 38.33
CA GLY A 21 28.44 -26.77 38.08
C GLY A 21 27.69 -25.75 37.23
N VAL A 22 27.45 -24.59 37.83
CA VAL A 22 27.15 -23.30 37.21
C VAL A 22 25.74 -23.20 36.59
N ALA A 23 24.85 -22.58 37.37
CA ALA A 23 23.56 -22.13 36.89
C ALA A 23 23.75 -21.00 35.87
N PHE A 24 23.88 -21.33 34.60
CA PHE A 24 23.60 -20.40 33.51
C PHE A 24 22.08 -20.25 33.43
N ALA A 25 21.57 -19.10 33.83
CA ALA A 25 20.21 -18.69 33.60
C ALA A 25 20.00 -18.66 32.08
N THR A 26 19.53 -19.76 31.50
CA THR A 26 19.03 -19.79 30.13
C THR A 26 17.73 -19.01 30.12
N LEU A 27 17.85 -17.74 29.74
CA LEU A 27 16.69 -16.92 29.34
C LEU A 27 15.96 -17.67 28.25
N PRO A 28 14.67 -18.03 28.39
CA PRO A 28 13.93 -18.60 27.30
C PRO A 28 13.83 -17.53 26.22
N PHE A 29 14.51 -17.73 25.09
CA PHE A 29 14.34 -16.95 23.89
C PHE A 29 12.93 -17.22 23.38
N ALA A 30 11.99 -16.41 23.85
CA ALA A 30 10.61 -16.46 23.40
C ALA A 30 10.61 -16.25 21.88
N ILE A 31 10.28 -17.28 21.14
CA ILE A 31 10.07 -17.23 19.68
C ILE A 31 8.96 -16.22 19.46
N ILE A 32 9.33 -15.01 19.04
CA ILE A 32 8.41 -13.96 18.65
C ILE A 32 7.73 -14.45 17.37
N MET A 33 6.54 -15.00 17.54
CA MET A 33 5.66 -15.36 16.43
C MET A 33 5.40 -14.10 15.61
N SER A 34 5.99 -14.01 14.44
CA SER A 34 5.80 -12.91 13.50
C SER A 34 4.33 -12.83 13.11
N GLY A 35 3.57 -12.00 13.79
CA GLY A 35 2.18 -11.69 13.45
C GLY A 35 2.16 -10.92 12.12
N CYS A 36 2.03 -11.63 11.01
CA CYS A 36 1.70 -10.98 9.74
C CYS A 36 0.22 -10.63 9.77
N THR A 37 -0.12 -9.35 9.79
CA THR A 37 -1.51 -8.92 9.55
C THR A 37 -1.85 -9.27 8.10
N SER A 38 -2.73 -10.24 7.90
CA SER A 38 -3.20 -10.60 6.57
C SER A 38 -4.53 -9.93 6.31
N VAL A 39 -4.57 -9.03 5.33
CA VAL A 39 -5.84 -8.52 4.81
C VAL A 39 -6.43 -9.57 3.87
N PRO A 40 -7.68 -10.02 4.08
CA PRO A 40 -8.30 -10.98 3.17
C PRO A 40 -8.44 -10.37 1.79
N LEU A 41 -8.11 -11.14 0.75
CA LEU A 41 -8.47 -10.77 -0.61
C LEU A 41 -9.95 -11.14 -0.81
N LYS A 42 -10.79 -10.13 -0.94
CA LYS A 42 -12.23 -10.28 -1.19
C LYS A 42 -12.63 -9.43 -2.38
N GLU A 43 -13.54 -9.93 -3.18
CA GLU A 43 -14.19 -9.16 -4.23
C GLU A 43 -15.20 -8.21 -3.59
N GLY A 44 -15.08 -6.93 -3.90
CA GLY A 44 -15.93 -5.86 -3.38
C GLY A 44 -17.15 -5.58 -4.23
N GLY A 45 -17.25 -6.20 -5.39
CA GLY A 45 -18.36 -5.99 -6.33
C GLY A 45 -18.28 -4.65 -7.09
N THR A 46 -17.09 -4.04 -7.18
CA THR A 46 -16.92 -2.69 -7.74
C THR A 46 -16.36 -2.67 -9.16
N LEU A 47 -15.87 -3.82 -9.66
CA LEU A 47 -15.36 -3.96 -11.02
C LEU A 47 -16.49 -4.24 -12.02
N THR A 48 -16.30 -3.83 -13.24
CA THR A 48 -17.21 -4.15 -14.36
C THR A 48 -17.32 -5.66 -14.58
N SER A 49 -16.20 -6.39 -14.46
CA SER A 49 -16.16 -7.85 -14.59
C SER A 49 -15.05 -8.47 -13.74
N TYR A 50 -15.33 -9.63 -13.16
CA TYR A 50 -14.37 -10.49 -12.45
C TYR A 50 -13.99 -11.74 -13.25
N ALA A 51 -14.67 -12.01 -14.37
CA ALA A 51 -14.57 -13.27 -15.09
C ALA A 51 -13.18 -13.54 -15.66
N GLN A 52 -12.45 -12.48 -16.03
CA GLN A 52 -11.12 -12.57 -16.65
C GLN A 52 -9.97 -12.47 -15.65
N LEU A 53 -10.26 -12.28 -14.36
CA LEU A 53 -9.22 -12.20 -13.34
C LEU A 53 -8.49 -13.53 -13.17
N SER A 54 -7.16 -13.46 -13.07
CA SER A 54 -6.32 -14.62 -12.76
C SER A 54 -6.70 -15.27 -11.43
N PRO A 55 -6.29 -16.52 -11.18
CA PRO A 55 -6.29 -17.08 -9.82
C PRO A 55 -5.50 -16.20 -8.85
N VAL A 56 -5.77 -16.36 -7.55
CA VAL A 56 -5.06 -15.62 -6.50
C VAL A 56 -3.57 -15.92 -6.53
N LYS A 57 -2.76 -14.89 -6.58
CA LYS A 57 -1.29 -14.95 -6.51
C LYS A 57 -0.76 -14.22 -5.27
N GLY A 58 0.42 -14.65 -4.82
CA GLY A 58 1.17 -14.02 -3.75
C GLY A 58 0.80 -14.50 -2.33
N LYS A 59 1.78 -14.41 -1.41
CA LYS A 59 1.62 -14.79 0.00
C LYS A 59 1.37 -13.58 0.89
N PHE A 60 2.20 -12.56 0.79
CA PHE A 60 2.13 -11.33 1.59
C PHE A 60 1.29 -10.25 0.91
N THR A 61 1.51 -10.08 -0.38
CA THR A 61 0.65 -9.30 -1.26
C THR A 61 -0.19 -10.29 -2.05
N LYS A 62 -1.49 -10.25 -1.89
CA LYS A 62 -2.41 -11.12 -2.63
C LYS A 62 -3.05 -10.31 -3.74
N SER A 63 -3.13 -10.88 -4.93
CA SER A 63 -3.78 -10.22 -6.05
C SER A 63 -4.44 -11.20 -7.01
N ARG A 64 -5.49 -10.73 -7.70
CA ARG A 64 -6.06 -11.29 -8.91
C ARG A 64 -6.04 -10.18 -9.95
N THR A 65 -5.60 -10.47 -11.16
CA THR A 65 -5.35 -9.41 -12.15
C THR A 65 -5.76 -9.87 -13.53
N PHE A 66 -6.26 -8.94 -14.31
CA PHE A 66 -6.52 -9.04 -15.75
C PHE A 66 -5.83 -7.89 -16.47
N VAL A 67 -5.29 -8.15 -17.67
CA VAL A 67 -4.78 -7.10 -18.57
C VAL A 67 -4.91 -7.51 -20.02
N ASP A 68 -5.51 -6.63 -20.81
CA ASP A 68 -5.54 -6.69 -22.27
C ASP A 68 -4.45 -5.77 -22.84
N ALA A 69 -3.28 -6.35 -23.12
CA ALA A 69 -2.14 -5.59 -23.62
C ALA A 69 -2.43 -4.93 -24.99
N ASN A 70 -3.21 -5.61 -25.85
CA ASN A 70 -3.54 -5.09 -27.17
C ASN A 70 -4.49 -3.88 -27.06
N GLY A 71 -5.51 -3.97 -26.18
CA GLY A 71 -6.42 -2.86 -25.93
C GLY A 71 -5.72 -1.64 -25.31
N LEU A 72 -4.64 -1.84 -24.54
CA LEU A 72 -3.85 -0.76 -23.94
C LEU A 72 -2.84 -0.13 -24.92
N ALA A 73 -2.53 -0.78 -26.05
CA ALA A 73 -1.48 -0.30 -26.98
C ALA A 73 -1.86 1.02 -27.66
N GLY A 74 -3.14 1.21 -27.97
CA GLY A 74 -3.65 2.41 -28.65
C GLY A 74 -3.98 3.60 -27.75
N VAL A 75 -3.99 3.40 -26.42
CA VAL A 75 -4.38 4.42 -25.44
C VAL A 75 -3.34 5.53 -25.38
N LYS A 76 -3.79 6.79 -25.50
CA LYS A 76 -2.95 8.00 -25.41
C LYS A 76 -3.32 8.88 -24.23
N THR A 77 -4.60 8.93 -23.86
CA THR A 77 -5.14 9.78 -22.81
C THR A 77 -5.85 8.96 -21.75
N VAL A 78 -5.67 9.34 -20.48
CA VAL A 78 -6.25 8.67 -19.32
C VAL A 78 -6.91 9.67 -18.40
N ALA A 79 -8.17 9.41 -18.06
CA ALA A 79 -8.87 10.07 -16.97
C ALA A 79 -8.77 9.21 -15.69
N ILE A 80 -8.60 9.85 -14.54
CA ILE A 80 -8.58 9.18 -13.24
C ILE A 80 -9.79 9.66 -12.47
N VAL A 81 -10.67 8.74 -12.11
CA VAL A 81 -11.81 9.03 -11.24
C VAL A 81 -11.32 9.00 -9.81
N PRO A 82 -11.68 10.01 -8.97
CA PRO A 82 -11.30 10.02 -7.56
C PRO A 82 -11.67 8.73 -6.86
N THR A 83 -10.71 8.17 -6.12
CA THR A 83 -10.90 6.93 -5.37
C THR A 83 -11.98 7.07 -4.32
N THR A 84 -12.86 6.09 -4.25
CA THR A 84 -13.91 6.00 -3.25
C THR A 84 -13.65 4.86 -2.27
N PHE A 85 -14.39 4.86 -1.16
CA PHE A 85 -14.39 3.79 -0.18
C PHE A 85 -15.66 2.98 -0.31
N SER A 86 -15.58 1.65 -0.22
CA SER A 86 -16.74 0.81 0.00
C SER A 86 -17.35 1.09 1.37
N PHE A 87 -18.59 0.66 1.58
CA PHE A 87 -19.24 0.77 2.89
C PHE A 87 -18.43 0.07 4.00
N ALA A 88 -17.91 -1.13 3.71
CA ALA A 88 -17.11 -1.91 4.66
C ALA A 88 -15.81 -1.19 5.04
N ALA A 89 -15.10 -0.59 4.09
CA ALA A 89 -13.90 0.17 4.37
C ALA A 89 -14.20 1.49 5.12
N SER A 90 -15.28 2.17 4.76
CA SER A 90 -15.71 3.42 5.41
C SER A 90 -16.07 3.21 6.89
N SER A 91 -16.66 2.07 7.24
CA SER A 91 -17.01 1.75 8.63
C SER A 91 -15.78 1.52 9.52
N ARG A 92 -14.63 1.20 8.94
CA ARG A 92 -13.37 1.00 9.68
C ARG A 92 -12.59 2.29 9.92
N VAL A 93 -12.77 3.29 9.05
CA VAL A 93 -12.15 4.60 9.19
C VAL A 93 -13.26 5.64 9.18
N THR A 94 -13.70 6.02 10.36
CA THR A 94 -14.85 6.94 10.54
C THR A 94 -14.52 8.39 10.16
N SER A 95 -13.26 8.81 10.30
CA SER A 95 -12.79 10.13 9.92
C SER A 95 -12.82 10.30 8.40
N GLU A 96 -13.67 11.21 7.92
CA GLU A 96 -13.73 11.56 6.49
C GLU A 96 -12.41 12.14 6.00
N LYS A 97 -11.75 12.98 6.83
CA LYS A 97 -10.44 13.56 6.50
C LYS A 97 -9.40 12.48 6.23
N ASP A 98 -9.39 11.41 7.03
CA ASP A 98 -8.46 10.30 6.88
C ASP A 98 -8.75 9.49 5.62
N ARG A 99 -10.04 9.26 5.31
CA ARG A 99 -10.43 8.60 4.05
C ARG A 99 -9.98 9.41 2.84
N VAL A 100 -10.23 10.72 2.82
CA VAL A 100 -9.79 11.62 1.75
C VAL A 100 -8.27 11.61 1.62
N LEU A 101 -7.54 11.54 2.72
CA LEU A 101 -6.08 11.51 2.71
C LEU A 101 -5.54 10.24 2.03
N VAL A 102 -6.10 9.08 2.36
CA VAL A 102 -5.70 7.80 1.72
C VAL A 102 -6.10 7.77 0.25
N SER A 103 -7.32 8.22 -0.11
CA SER A 103 -7.77 8.32 -1.50
C SER A 103 -6.84 9.22 -2.32
N ASN A 104 -6.56 10.42 -1.83
CA ASN A 104 -5.67 11.36 -2.51
C ASN A 104 -4.24 10.83 -2.68
N ALA A 105 -3.72 10.12 -1.68
CA ALA A 105 -2.41 9.49 -1.79
C ALA A 105 -2.37 8.45 -2.91
N LEU A 106 -3.44 7.65 -3.03
CA LEU A 106 -3.58 6.62 -4.05
C LEU A 106 -3.73 7.25 -5.45
N ASP A 107 -4.65 8.19 -5.62
CA ASP A 107 -4.93 8.86 -6.88
C ASP A 107 -3.72 9.65 -7.39
N ARG A 108 -3.06 10.39 -6.52
CA ARG A 108 -1.83 11.11 -6.82
C ARG A 108 -0.73 10.17 -7.31
N ALA A 109 -0.54 9.05 -6.63
CA ALA A 109 0.49 8.08 -7.00
C ALA A 109 0.18 7.42 -8.36
N ILE A 110 -1.08 7.06 -8.62
CA ILE A 110 -1.53 6.56 -9.93
C ILE A 110 -1.31 7.62 -11.00
N CYS A 111 -1.76 8.86 -10.77
CA CYS A 111 -1.65 9.96 -11.72
C CYS A 111 -0.20 10.22 -12.14
N VAL A 112 0.69 10.34 -11.16
CA VAL A 112 2.12 10.57 -11.41
C VAL A 112 2.75 9.38 -12.14
N ALA A 113 2.38 8.16 -11.81
CA ALA A 113 2.92 6.96 -12.44
C ALA A 113 2.43 6.78 -13.89
N LEU A 114 1.15 7.05 -14.17
CA LEU A 114 0.59 6.96 -15.51
C LEU A 114 1.10 8.07 -16.43
N SER A 115 1.53 9.19 -15.88
CA SER A 115 2.16 10.30 -16.61
C SER A 115 3.43 9.91 -17.38
N ASP A 116 4.03 8.75 -17.07
CA ASP A 116 5.18 8.23 -17.81
C ASP A 116 4.82 7.89 -19.27
N LYS A 117 3.62 7.35 -19.48
CA LYS A 117 3.17 6.85 -20.80
C LYS A 117 2.01 7.67 -21.38
N TYR A 118 1.08 8.09 -20.53
CA TYR A 118 -0.18 8.69 -20.96
C TYR A 118 -0.23 10.19 -20.68
N ARG A 119 -1.02 10.91 -21.46
CA ARG A 119 -1.47 12.26 -21.12
C ARG A 119 -2.65 12.14 -20.16
N ILE A 120 -2.61 12.89 -19.08
CA ILE A 120 -3.70 12.90 -18.11
C ILE A 120 -4.77 13.89 -18.55
N ALA A 121 -6.00 13.43 -18.62
CA ALA A 121 -7.16 14.28 -18.89
C ALA A 121 -7.64 14.94 -17.58
N ALA A 122 -8.16 16.15 -17.68
CA ALA A 122 -8.79 16.80 -16.52
C ALA A 122 -10.07 16.03 -16.12
N LEU A 123 -10.47 16.18 -14.86
CA LEU A 123 -11.69 15.57 -14.34
C LEU A 123 -12.91 15.96 -15.19
N GLY A 124 -13.70 14.95 -15.59
CA GLY A 124 -14.88 15.15 -16.42
C GLY A 124 -14.62 15.36 -17.91
N GLN A 125 -13.36 15.38 -18.35
CA GLN A 125 -13.03 15.44 -19.77
C GLN A 125 -12.95 14.03 -20.37
N PRO A 126 -13.34 13.87 -21.66
CA PRO A 126 -13.23 12.59 -22.34
C PRO A 126 -11.76 12.14 -22.45
N ALA A 127 -11.56 10.83 -22.31
CA ALA A 127 -10.26 10.18 -22.46
C ALA A 127 -10.41 8.84 -23.14
N ASP A 128 -9.31 8.32 -23.72
CA ASP A 128 -9.32 6.99 -24.34
C ASP A 128 -9.54 5.88 -23.30
N MET A 129 -9.12 6.13 -22.06
CA MET A 129 -9.25 5.19 -20.97
C MET A 129 -9.59 5.91 -19.67
N THR A 130 -10.45 5.33 -18.86
CA THR A 130 -10.81 5.79 -17.52
C THR A 130 -10.35 4.79 -16.49
N VAL A 131 -9.57 5.25 -15.50
CA VAL A 131 -9.15 4.46 -14.33
C VAL A 131 -10.08 4.75 -13.17
N ARG A 132 -10.65 3.71 -12.59
CA ARG A 132 -11.50 3.75 -11.39
C ARG A 132 -10.88 2.90 -10.30
N THR A 133 -10.91 3.39 -9.08
CA THR A 133 -10.33 2.71 -7.92
C THR A 133 -11.28 2.79 -6.75
N VAL A 134 -11.44 1.68 -6.02
CA VAL A 134 -12.24 1.59 -4.80
C VAL A 134 -11.43 0.92 -3.71
N ILE A 135 -11.32 1.54 -2.55
CA ILE A 135 -10.78 0.92 -1.34
C ILE A 135 -11.88 0.02 -0.77
N THR A 136 -11.67 -1.29 -0.84
CA THR A 136 -12.69 -2.30 -0.46
C THR A 136 -12.58 -2.74 1.00
N ASP A 137 -11.37 -2.65 1.57
CA ASP A 137 -11.15 -2.87 3.01
C ASP A 137 -9.91 -2.09 3.48
N LEU A 138 -9.92 -1.69 4.74
CA LEU A 138 -8.81 -1.04 5.40
C LEU A 138 -8.74 -1.53 6.84
N VAL A 139 -7.61 -2.12 7.23
CA VAL A 139 -7.32 -2.48 8.62
C VAL A 139 -6.58 -1.31 9.25
N PRO A 140 -7.16 -0.66 10.27
CA PRO A 140 -6.50 0.45 10.94
C PRO A 140 -5.20 0.02 11.62
N THR A 141 -4.22 0.91 11.64
CA THR A 141 -2.99 0.77 12.42
C THR A 141 -3.27 1.09 13.88
N ASP A 142 -2.80 0.27 14.80
CA ASP A 142 -2.85 0.60 16.23
C ASP A 142 -1.86 1.72 16.54
N LYS A 143 -2.39 2.90 16.90
CA LYS A 143 -1.58 4.10 17.20
C LYS A 143 -0.67 3.90 18.40
N THR A 144 -1.11 3.17 19.41
CA THR A 144 -0.32 2.90 20.63
C THR A 144 0.89 2.04 20.29
N MET A 145 0.68 0.94 19.56
CA MET A 145 1.76 0.06 19.12
C MET A 145 2.70 0.74 18.12
N ALA A 146 2.18 1.59 17.26
CA ALA A 146 2.98 2.41 16.36
C ALA A 146 3.86 3.41 17.15
N GLY A 147 3.32 4.06 18.17
CA GLY A 147 4.05 4.96 19.05
C GLY A 147 5.17 4.26 19.80
N VAL A 148 4.90 3.10 20.39
CA VAL A 148 5.92 2.28 21.06
C VAL A 148 7.02 1.86 20.07
N SER A 149 6.65 1.41 18.87
CA SER A 149 7.61 1.04 17.82
C SER A 149 8.50 2.23 17.42
N THR A 150 7.92 3.42 17.29
CA THR A 150 8.67 4.65 16.98
C THR A 150 9.65 4.99 18.10
N ALA A 151 9.21 4.95 19.36
CA ALA A 151 10.06 5.24 20.50
C ALA A 151 11.24 4.27 20.60
N VAL A 152 11.00 2.96 20.38
CA VAL A 152 12.07 1.94 20.37
C VAL A 152 13.06 2.21 19.23
N THR A 153 12.57 2.53 18.03
CA THR A 153 13.43 2.80 16.87
C THR A 153 14.30 4.04 17.10
N LEU A 154 13.73 5.13 17.65
CA LEU A 154 14.47 6.35 17.94
C LEU A 154 15.49 6.12 19.06
N GLY A 155 15.09 5.44 20.15
CA GLY A 155 15.98 5.13 21.28
C GLY A 155 17.16 4.24 20.87
N SER A 156 16.92 3.23 20.02
CA SER A 156 17.98 2.33 19.55
C SER A 156 18.89 2.95 18.48
N GLY A 157 18.39 3.91 17.70
CA GLY A 157 19.17 4.61 16.68
C GLY A 157 20.35 5.41 17.21
N PHE A 158 20.36 5.76 18.51
CA PHE A 158 21.51 6.37 19.17
C PHE A 158 22.57 5.34 19.58
N VAL A 159 22.24 4.05 19.61
CA VAL A 159 23.14 2.99 20.13
C VAL A 159 23.55 2.02 19.01
N LEU A 160 22.69 1.80 18.03
CA LEU A 160 22.91 0.84 16.95
C LEU A 160 22.79 1.50 15.57
N PRO A 161 23.77 1.26 14.66
CA PRO A 161 23.70 1.79 13.29
C PRO A 161 22.66 1.05 12.40
N VAL A 162 21.85 0.17 12.99
CA VAL A 162 20.89 -0.67 12.27
C VAL A 162 19.46 -0.30 12.70
N SER A 163 18.57 -0.12 11.73
CA SER A 163 17.14 0.11 12.00
C SER A 163 16.54 -1.10 12.71
N VAL A 164 15.99 -0.90 13.89
CA VAL A 164 15.27 -1.95 14.62
C VAL A 164 13.95 -2.24 13.91
N PRO A 165 13.62 -3.52 13.64
CA PRO A 165 12.34 -3.87 13.07
C PRO A 165 11.18 -3.36 13.95
N ARG A 166 10.12 -2.91 13.30
CA ARG A 166 8.87 -2.52 13.95
C ARG A 166 8.26 -3.72 14.68
N LEU A 167 7.60 -3.47 15.79
CA LEU A 167 6.85 -4.53 16.50
C LEU A 167 5.80 -5.16 15.58
N PRO A 168 5.67 -6.48 15.54
CA PRO A 168 4.79 -7.19 14.62
C PRO A 168 3.30 -7.17 15.04
N PHE A 169 2.92 -6.25 15.91
CA PHE A 169 1.56 -6.11 16.43
C PHE A 169 0.95 -4.77 16.04
N GLY A 170 -0.36 -4.73 15.88
CA GLY A 170 -1.08 -3.50 15.53
C GLY A 170 -0.79 -2.98 14.14
N LEU A 171 -0.34 -3.85 13.23
CA LEU A 171 -0.07 -3.51 11.84
C LEU A 171 -1.38 -3.34 11.08
N GLY A 172 -1.47 -2.29 10.30
CA GLY A 172 -2.60 -2.03 9.42
C GLY A 172 -2.53 -2.78 8.10
N GLY A 173 -3.48 -2.51 7.23
CA GLY A 173 -3.53 -3.12 5.91
C GLY A 173 -4.53 -2.45 4.98
N LEU A 174 -4.44 -2.78 3.70
CA LEU A 174 -5.24 -2.16 2.64
C LEU A 174 -5.69 -3.22 1.63
N ALA A 175 -6.96 -3.15 1.22
CA ALA A 175 -7.48 -3.88 0.08
C ALA A 175 -8.11 -2.89 -0.92
N VAL A 176 -7.83 -3.11 -2.20
CA VAL A 176 -8.20 -2.18 -3.28
C VAL A 176 -8.66 -2.98 -4.49
N GLU A 177 -9.72 -2.52 -5.11
CA GLU A 177 -10.11 -2.88 -6.46
C GLU A 177 -9.87 -1.72 -7.40
N ALA A 178 -9.32 -2.00 -8.58
CA ALA A 178 -9.16 -1.01 -9.63
C ALA A 178 -9.40 -1.62 -10.99
N GLU A 179 -9.89 -0.80 -11.89
CA GLU A 179 -10.04 -1.16 -13.28
C GLU A 179 -9.71 0.01 -14.21
N ALA A 180 -9.33 -0.34 -15.40
CA ALA A 180 -9.18 0.58 -16.53
C ALA A 180 -10.15 0.18 -17.62
N VAL A 181 -11.06 1.08 -17.95
CA VAL A 181 -12.13 0.89 -18.94
C VAL A 181 -11.91 1.86 -20.07
N ASP A 182 -12.01 1.39 -21.31
CA ASP A 182 -11.87 2.25 -22.48
C ASP A 182 -13.12 3.12 -22.72
N SER A 183 -13.05 4.01 -23.72
CA SER A 183 -14.16 4.91 -24.09
C SER A 183 -15.42 4.18 -24.58
N THR A 184 -15.32 2.90 -24.92
CA THR A 184 -16.46 2.05 -25.33
C THR A 184 -17.05 1.23 -24.17
N GLY A 185 -16.51 1.37 -22.97
CA GLY A 185 -16.96 0.65 -21.77
C GLY A 185 -16.33 -0.73 -21.60
N VAL A 186 -15.34 -1.11 -22.41
CA VAL A 186 -14.66 -2.40 -22.31
C VAL A 186 -13.54 -2.33 -21.27
N GLN A 187 -13.56 -3.28 -20.32
CA GLN A 187 -12.52 -3.41 -19.32
C GLN A 187 -11.20 -3.89 -19.95
N ARG A 188 -10.15 -3.08 -19.90
CA ARG A 188 -8.83 -3.36 -20.46
C ARG A 188 -7.81 -3.83 -19.43
N ALA A 189 -8.03 -3.50 -18.19
CA ALA A 189 -7.28 -4.05 -17.07
C ALA A 189 -8.14 -4.02 -15.80
N ALA A 190 -7.89 -4.96 -14.90
CA ALA A 190 -8.51 -4.99 -13.59
C ALA A 190 -7.59 -5.65 -12.56
N ALA A 191 -7.70 -5.22 -11.32
CA ALA A 191 -6.99 -5.81 -10.20
C ALA A 191 -7.85 -5.83 -8.94
N VAL A 192 -7.87 -6.96 -8.27
CA VAL A 192 -8.26 -7.10 -6.86
C VAL A 192 -6.98 -7.35 -6.09
N TRP A 193 -6.67 -6.51 -5.12
CA TRP A 193 -5.39 -6.52 -4.44
C TRP A 193 -5.57 -6.32 -2.94
N SER A 194 -4.77 -7.02 -2.14
CA SER A 194 -4.69 -6.79 -0.69
C SER A 194 -3.29 -7.03 -0.15
N LYS A 195 -2.91 -6.20 0.81
CA LYS A 195 -1.62 -6.29 1.50
C LYS A 195 -1.75 -5.80 2.94
N GLY A 196 -1.16 -6.53 3.87
CA GLY A 196 -0.90 -6.06 5.23
C GLY A 196 0.45 -5.37 5.31
N ALA A 197 0.59 -4.42 6.20
CA ALA A 197 1.90 -3.86 6.54
C ALA A 197 2.79 -4.95 7.16
N ASN A 198 4.09 -4.78 7.00
CA ASN A 198 5.06 -5.68 7.60
C ASN A 198 5.96 -4.95 8.60
N SER A 199 6.51 -5.71 9.53
CA SER A 199 7.37 -5.18 10.59
C SER A 199 8.80 -4.86 10.15
N ILE A 200 9.23 -5.35 9.00
CA ILE A 200 10.63 -5.25 8.55
C ILE A 200 10.85 -3.99 7.71
N THR A 201 9.98 -3.73 6.74
CA THR A 201 10.14 -2.62 5.79
C THR A 201 9.16 -1.48 6.02
N GLY A 202 8.07 -1.72 6.78
CA GLY A 202 7.06 -0.71 7.09
C GLY A 202 7.56 0.31 8.10
N LYS A 203 7.26 1.58 7.87
CA LYS A 203 7.57 2.66 8.81
C LYS A 203 6.45 2.77 9.84
N ALA A 204 6.80 2.80 11.12
CA ALA A 204 5.82 3.08 12.17
C ALA A 204 5.39 4.55 12.12
N ARG A 205 4.10 4.79 11.94
CA ARG A 205 3.50 6.13 12.04
C ARG A 205 2.38 6.11 13.06
N VAL A 206 2.33 7.15 13.90
CA VAL A 206 1.32 7.27 14.96
C VAL A 206 0.00 7.77 14.36
N SER A 207 -0.60 6.96 13.48
CA SER A 207 -1.85 7.26 12.77
C SER A 207 -2.60 5.97 12.47
N GLU A 208 -3.94 6.00 12.55
CA GLU A 208 -4.79 4.85 12.19
C GLU A 208 -4.68 4.48 10.72
N ILE A 209 -4.40 5.45 9.88
CA ILE A 209 -4.24 5.27 8.44
C ILE A 209 -2.78 5.18 7.99
N GLY A 210 -1.82 5.17 8.95
CA GLY A 210 -0.40 5.26 8.63
C GLY A 210 0.08 4.18 7.66
N ASP A 211 -0.32 2.93 7.90
CA ASP A 211 0.03 1.81 7.04
C ASP A 211 -0.76 1.82 5.72
N ALA A 212 -2.06 2.12 5.75
CA ALA A 212 -2.88 2.22 4.55
C ALA A 212 -2.38 3.31 3.60
N TYR A 213 -1.94 4.45 4.13
CA TYR A 213 -1.34 5.54 3.37
C TYR A 213 -0.05 5.10 2.64
N GLU A 214 0.79 4.28 3.27
CA GLU A 214 1.98 3.73 2.62
C GLU A 214 1.62 2.68 1.58
N LEU A 215 0.69 1.79 1.91
CA LEU A 215 0.23 0.73 1.02
C LEU A 215 -0.52 1.27 -0.22
N ALA A 216 -1.11 2.46 -0.15
CA ALA A 216 -1.68 3.15 -1.29
C ALA A 216 -0.64 3.41 -2.40
N ALA A 217 0.59 3.78 -2.03
CA ALA A 217 1.68 3.92 -3.00
C ALA A 217 2.12 2.57 -3.59
N ASP A 218 2.15 1.51 -2.79
CA ASP A 218 2.48 0.15 -3.25
C ASP A 218 1.48 -0.34 -4.29
N PHE A 219 0.17 -0.20 -3.99
CA PHE A 219 -0.88 -0.54 -4.93
C PHE A 219 -0.80 0.29 -6.21
N SER A 220 -0.61 1.59 -6.08
CA SER A 220 -0.52 2.50 -7.22
C SER A 220 0.63 2.14 -8.16
N ASN A 221 1.79 1.81 -7.60
CA ASN A 221 2.94 1.33 -8.36
C ASN A 221 2.65 -0.02 -9.05
N TYR A 222 1.97 -0.93 -8.37
CA TYR A 222 1.57 -2.22 -8.92
C TYR A 222 0.62 -2.05 -10.12
N PHE A 223 -0.50 -1.35 -9.93
CA PHE A 223 -1.53 -1.21 -10.96
C PHE A 223 -1.08 -0.33 -12.13
N SER A 224 -0.42 0.80 -11.86
CA SER A 224 0.10 1.67 -12.92
C SER A 224 1.14 0.97 -13.79
N ARG A 225 1.97 0.10 -13.21
CA ARG A 225 2.92 -0.69 -13.99
C ARG A 225 2.21 -1.62 -14.96
N ILE A 226 1.13 -2.28 -14.54
CA ILE A 226 0.31 -3.13 -15.42
C ILE A 226 -0.20 -2.31 -16.60
N LEU A 227 -0.76 -1.12 -16.34
CA LEU A 227 -1.29 -0.25 -17.39
C LEU A 227 -0.19 0.26 -18.35
N VAL A 228 0.97 0.62 -17.81
CA VAL A 228 2.08 1.15 -18.62
C VAL A 228 2.73 0.07 -19.46
N THR A 229 2.93 -1.14 -18.91
CA THR A 229 3.68 -2.22 -19.58
C THR A 229 2.79 -3.20 -20.32
N GLY A 230 1.48 -3.24 -20.04
CA GLY A 230 0.58 -4.28 -20.54
C GLY A 230 0.87 -5.67 -19.99
N LYS A 231 1.63 -5.79 -18.88
CA LYS A 231 2.07 -7.07 -18.32
C LYS A 231 1.91 -7.12 -16.82
N VAL A 232 1.48 -8.28 -16.32
CA VAL A 232 1.55 -8.59 -14.88
C VAL A 232 2.94 -9.11 -14.58
N SER A 233 3.67 -8.42 -13.71
CA SER A 233 5.04 -8.83 -13.33
C SER A 233 5.02 -9.32 -11.88
N ASP A 234 5.46 -10.55 -11.68
CA ASP A 234 5.50 -11.21 -10.36
C ASP A 234 6.86 -10.98 -9.63
N GLY A 235 7.75 -10.13 -10.18
CA GLY A 235 9.09 -9.89 -9.64
C GLY A 235 9.31 -8.50 -9.02
N LEU A 236 10.47 -8.34 -8.38
CA LEU A 236 10.96 -7.05 -7.90
C LEU A 236 11.10 -6.08 -9.08
N ASN A 237 10.56 -4.90 -8.92
CA ASN A 237 10.71 -3.84 -9.91
C ASN A 237 12.05 -3.11 -9.68
N LEU A 238 13.04 -3.41 -10.52
CA LEU A 238 14.34 -2.76 -10.51
C LEU A 238 14.41 -1.55 -11.46
N SER A 239 13.29 -1.15 -12.06
CA SER A 239 13.28 0.01 -12.96
C SER A 239 13.48 1.31 -12.16
N ILE A 240 14.37 2.17 -12.67
CA ILE A 240 14.60 3.50 -12.10
C ILE A 240 13.38 4.37 -12.40
N PRO A 241 12.76 5.02 -11.40
CA PRO A 241 11.67 5.96 -11.63
C PRO A 241 12.10 7.11 -12.55
N SER A 242 11.19 7.57 -13.39
CA SER A 242 11.46 8.74 -14.24
C SER A 242 11.76 10.01 -13.43
N GLY A 243 12.51 10.95 -14.03
CA GLY A 243 12.90 12.18 -13.34
C GLY A 243 11.73 13.00 -12.81
N HIS A 244 10.57 13.02 -13.50
CA HIS A 244 9.39 13.72 -13.01
C HIS A 244 8.71 12.98 -11.85
N ARG A 245 8.75 11.64 -11.80
CA ARG A 245 8.30 10.86 -10.64
C ARG A 245 9.14 11.16 -9.40
N ILE A 246 10.47 11.21 -9.58
CA ILE A 246 11.40 11.60 -8.50
C ILE A 246 11.09 13.02 -8.03
N ARG A 247 10.93 13.97 -8.96
CA ARG A 247 10.58 15.36 -8.63
C ARG A 247 9.25 15.43 -7.85
N SER A 248 8.21 14.75 -8.32
CA SER A 248 6.92 14.69 -7.62
C SER A 248 7.05 14.07 -6.22
N ALA A 249 7.82 13.00 -6.07
CA ALA A 249 8.06 12.37 -4.76
C ALA A 249 8.75 13.32 -3.78
N LEU A 250 9.63 14.20 -4.28
CA LEU A 250 10.29 15.26 -3.51
C LEU A 250 9.41 16.49 -3.28
N GLY A 251 8.11 16.43 -3.61
CA GLY A 251 7.13 17.51 -3.38
C GLY A 251 7.12 18.59 -4.47
N GLY A 252 7.81 18.37 -5.60
CA GLY A 252 7.77 19.23 -6.77
C GLY A 252 6.47 19.10 -7.57
N LYS A 253 6.34 19.96 -8.61
CA LYS A 253 5.18 19.92 -9.50
C LYS A 253 5.16 18.61 -10.30
N PRO A 254 3.99 17.95 -10.46
CA PRO A 254 3.83 16.81 -11.33
C PRO A 254 4.04 17.21 -12.80
N LYS A 255 4.17 16.22 -13.67
CA LYS A 255 4.29 16.45 -15.13
C LYS A 255 3.03 17.10 -15.70
N TYR A 256 1.87 16.68 -15.25
CA TYR A 256 0.56 17.22 -15.62
C TYR A 256 -0.09 17.88 -14.42
N VAL A 257 -0.61 19.10 -14.63
CA VAL A 257 -1.25 19.91 -13.58
C VAL A 257 -2.52 19.24 -13.03
N GLU A 258 -3.15 18.38 -13.81
CA GLU A 258 -4.32 17.60 -13.44
C GLU A 258 -4.06 16.73 -12.19
N CYS A 259 -2.82 16.28 -12.01
CA CYS A 259 -2.44 15.52 -10.82
C CYS A 259 -2.41 16.37 -9.54
N ASP A 260 -2.35 17.69 -9.63
CA ASP A 260 -2.44 18.59 -8.46
C ASP A 260 -3.82 18.54 -7.79
N ALA A 261 -4.87 18.07 -8.51
CA ALA A 261 -6.20 17.83 -7.94
C ALA A 261 -6.17 16.87 -6.75
N TYR A 262 -5.19 15.96 -6.69
CA TYR A 262 -5.02 14.97 -5.61
C TYR A 262 -3.98 15.41 -4.57
N GLY A 263 -3.60 16.70 -4.56
CA GLY A 263 -2.55 17.22 -3.69
C GLY A 263 -1.15 16.85 -4.15
N ARG A 264 -0.14 17.17 -3.33
CA ARG A 264 1.26 16.90 -3.61
C ARG A 264 1.90 16.01 -2.57
N SER A 265 2.94 15.30 -2.96
CA SER A 265 3.76 14.52 -2.03
C SER A 265 4.38 15.41 -0.95
N ARG A 266 4.62 14.83 0.19
CA ARG A 266 5.12 15.49 1.42
C ARG A 266 6.48 16.19 1.25
N GLY A 267 7.23 15.83 0.21
CA GLY A 267 8.56 16.36 -0.05
C GLY A 267 9.61 15.90 0.96
N LEU A 268 10.78 16.54 0.92
CA LEU A 268 11.91 16.20 1.81
C LEU A 268 11.56 16.34 3.29
N GLN A 269 10.85 17.40 3.66
CA GLN A 269 10.43 17.62 5.06
C GLN A 269 9.54 16.51 5.56
N GLY A 270 8.57 16.08 4.74
CA GLY A 270 7.72 14.96 5.09
C GLY A 270 8.48 13.63 5.16
N MET A 271 9.50 13.43 4.32
CA MET A 271 10.34 12.22 4.39
C MET A 271 11.15 12.15 5.69
N VAL A 272 11.62 13.29 6.20
CA VAL A 272 12.30 13.38 7.50
C VAL A 272 11.30 13.13 8.63
N ALA A 273 10.15 13.79 8.59
CA ALA A 273 9.08 13.61 9.57
C ALA A 273 8.59 12.15 9.65
N ASP A 274 8.53 11.45 8.52
CA ASP A 274 8.22 10.01 8.46
C ASP A 274 9.19 9.14 9.24
N LYS A 275 10.48 9.47 9.20
CA LYS A 275 11.50 8.75 9.99
C LYS A 275 11.28 8.93 11.48
N LEU A 276 10.66 10.04 11.87
CA LEU A 276 10.29 10.36 13.25
C LEU A 276 8.89 9.86 13.63
N GLY A 277 8.23 9.08 12.76
CA GLY A 277 6.91 8.52 13.02
C GLY A 277 5.76 9.53 12.92
N ALA A 278 5.99 10.68 12.29
CA ALA A 278 4.96 11.68 12.12
C ALA A 278 3.77 11.13 11.31
N PRO A 279 2.54 11.39 11.75
CA PRO A 279 1.34 10.98 11.05
C PRO A 279 1.23 11.67 9.69
N PRO A 280 0.68 10.98 8.65
CA PRO A 280 0.52 11.55 7.32
C PRO A 280 -0.36 12.81 7.33
N GLU A 281 -1.29 12.94 8.27
CA GLU A 281 -2.18 14.08 8.48
C GLU A 281 -1.41 15.40 8.71
N TRP A 282 -0.20 15.32 9.22
CA TRP A 282 0.65 16.50 9.47
C TRP A 282 1.55 16.86 8.30
N THR A 283 1.82 15.92 7.43
CA THR A 283 2.88 16.05 6.43
C THR A 283 2.38 16.06 4.99
N ASP A 284 1.18 15.53 4.74
CA ASP A 284 0.59 15.53 3.39
C ASP A 284 0.19 16.94 2.97
N ARG A 285 0.42 17.24 1.72
CA ARG A 285 0.02 18.51 1.11
C ARG A 285 -1.31 18.30 0.40
N HIS A 286 -2.38 18.52 1.15
CA HIS A 286 -3.75 18.34 0.67
C HIS A 286 -3.99 19.01 -0.68
N ALA A 287 -4.89 18.43 -1.46
CA ALA A 287 -5.44 19.08 -2.63
C ALA A 287 -6.02 20.44 -2.22
N LYS A 288 -5.73 21.49 -2.96
CA LYS A 288 -6.46 22.75 -2.81
C LYS A 288 -7.92 22.44 -3.10
N ALA A 289 -8.81 22.76 -2.17
CA ALA A 289 -10.23 22.73 -2.43
C ALA A 289 -10.45 23.47 -3.77
N ALA A 290 -11.03 22.78 -4.76
CA ALA A 290 -11.43 23.45 -5.98
C ALA A 290 -12.39 24.56 -5.53
N SER A 291 -12.00 25.81 -5.75
CA SER A 291 -12.92 26.94 -5.56
C SER A 291 -14.08 26.68 -6.51
N ARG A 292 -15.23 26.34 -5.94
CA ARG A 292 -16.50 26.21 -6.66
C ARG A 292 -16.94 27.59 -7.13
#